data_8f61e96bef3763c53d13baf73535aecb
#
_entry.id   8f61e96bef3763c53d13baf73535aecb
#
_cell.length_a   1.000
_cell.length_b   1.000
_cell.length_c   1.000
_cell.angle_alpha   90.00
_cell.angle_beta   90.00
_cell.angle_gamma   90.00
#
_symmetry.space_group_name_H-M   'P 1'
#
loop_
_entity.id
_entity.type
_entity.pdbx_description
1 polymer ?
#
loop_
_entity_poly.entity_id
_entity_poly.type
_entity_poly.pdbx_seq_one_letter_code
_entity_poly.pdbx_strand_id
1 'polypeptide(L)'
;MPAPLLSRRDLEFYLYELFDVEALTARDRYGDHNRESFDAALDIAERVAEDFFVPIRKKVDLNQPDWDGEKVQMIPEIKKAYDAVAEAGLICPDQDYDWGGMQLPLVVSACALGYVTAAASTTNGFHALTAANANLLEAYGSEDQVKTWVPRLRTGEFAGTMALSEPQAGSSLADMRTKAVPQADGSYRLFGNKIWISGGDHELSDNIVHAVLARIEGAPPGVKGISLFICPKFLLNTDGSIGERNDVQLAGLFHKMGGRGQTSTALNFGEGVGAAAYLVGEPHQGLKYMFHMMNEARVMVGTSGAALAMTGYQYSLDYAKERPQGRKPSSKDPLGPPVMLIEHADVRRMLLAQKAYAEGAWCLCLYASQLIDDWKTHPESQGREAAFALLDFLTPIVKTWPSEWGPKANDLAIQVLGGAGYTNEHPVELFYRDNRLNPIHEGTTGIQSLDLLGRKVPQNGMAGYRACIEAMRSDVSKAEGCEDLQTMVAALTNAVSELERTTETLIGGMLEKDIDLVMANSARYLELFGHVVIGWMWLRQGLVAAEALADGVKGNEADFYRGKLQAMNWFARWELPQTRVWADLLCDFDDTTWRMEAGWF
;
A
#
# COMPACT_ATOMS: atom_id res chain seq x y z
N MET A 1 -7.77 -8.08 27.48
CA MET A 1 -7.91 -8.70 26.14
C MET A 1 -6.71 -8.24 25.33
N PRO A 2 -6.20 -8.99 24.36
CA PRO A 2 -5.16 -8.47 23.49
C PRO A 2 -5.67 -7.21 22.77
N ALA A 3 -4.75 -6.26 22.45
CA ALA A 3 -5.09 -5.09 21.68
C ALA A 3 -5.69 -5.49 20.32
N PRO A 4 -6.75 -4.84 19.84
CA PRO A 4 -7.32 -5.14 18.54
C PRO A 4 -6.30 -4.86 17.43
N LEU A 5 -6.34 -5.62 16.34
CA LEU A 5 -5.50 -5.38 15.16
C LEU A 5 -5.81 -4.04 14.52
N LEU A 6 -7.10 -3.81 14.28
CA LEU A 6 -7.67 -2.57 13.78
C LEU A 6 -8.84 -2.14 14.68
N SER A 7 -9.16 -0.87 14.67
CA SER A 7 -10.34 -0.36 15.37
C SER A 7 -11.59 -0.59 14.51
N ARG A 8 -12.47 -1.52 14.91
CA ARG A 8 -13.72 -1.79 14.19
C ARG A 8 -14.56 -0.52 14.05
N ARG A 9 -14.65 0.30 15.12
CA ARG A 9 -15.40 1.56 15.10
C ARG A 9 -14.83 2.56 14.09
N ASP A 10 -13.50 2.61 13.90
CA ASP A 10 -12.88 3.44 12.85
C ASP A 10 -13.23 2.92 11.45
N LEU A 11 -13.23 1.59 11.22
CA LEU A 11 -13.62 1.02 9.93
C LEU A 11 -15.09 1.32 9.62
N GLU A 12 -16.00 1.20 10.59
CA GLU A 12 -17.42 1.56 10.45
C GLU A 12 -17.59 3.05 10.12
N PHE A 13 -16.83 3.92 10.78
CA PHE A 13 -16.82 5.36 10.49
C PHE A 13 -16.43 5.64 9.04
N TYR A 14 -15.37 5.01 8.55
CA TYR A 14 -14.94 5.19 7.16
C TYR A 14 -15.99 4.66 6.19
N LEU A 15 -16.45 3.42 6.38
CA LEU A 15 -17.35 2.77 5.44
C LEU A 15 -18.72 3.43 5.39
N TYR A 16 -19.34 3.67 6.54
CA TYR A 16 -20.76 4.03 6.60
C TYR A 16 -21.03 5.52 6.81
N GLU A 17 -20.10 6.25 7.43
CA GLU A 17 -20.32 7.65 7.74
C GLU A 17 -19.54 8.59 6.80
N LEU A 18 -18.31 8.21 6.41
CA LEU A 18 -17.46 9.06 5.56
C LEU A 18 -17.63 8.77 4.07
N PHE A 19 -17.68 7.50 3.68
CA PHE A 19 -17.71 7.06 2.28
C PHE A 19 -19.07 6.55 1.82
N ASP A 20 -20.04 6.40 2.71
CA ASP A 20 -21.42 5.96 2.41
C ASP A 20 -21.44 4.76 1.45
N VAL A 21 -20.72 3.68 1.82
CA VAL A 21 -20.59 2.51 0.96
C VAL A 21 -21.93 1.80 0.71
N GLU A 22 -22.95 2.03 1.55
CA GLU A 22 -24.30 1.52 1.34
C GLU A 22 -24.93 2.10 0.06
N ALA A 23 -24.59 3.34 -0.30
CA ALA A 23 -25.05 3.95 -1.56
C ALA A 23 -24.50 3.23 -2.81
N LEU A 24 -23.38 2.50 -2.70
CA LEU A 24 -22.84 1.71 -3.80
C LEU A 24 -23.77 0.54 -4.18
N THR A 25 -24.60 0.05 -3.27
CA THR A 25 -25.53 -1.06 -3.52
C THR A 25 -26.64 -0.71 -4.53
N ALA A 26 -26.82 0.57 -4.83
CA ALA A 26 -27.68 1.02 -5.92
C ALA A 26 -27.09 0.77 -7.33
N ARG A 27 -25.81 0.36 -7.42
CA ARG A 27 -25.15 0.01 -8.68
C ARG A 27 -25.35 -1.48 -8.98
N ASP A 28 -25.61 -1.81 -10.24
CA ASP A 28 -25.91 -3.21 -10.68
C ASP A 28 -24.89 -4.22 -10.14
N ARG A 29 -23.60 -3.87 -10.14
CA ARG A 29 -22.52 -4.75 -9.67
C ARG A 29 -22.66 -5.12 -8.20
N TYR A 30 -23.19 -4.26 -7.38
CA TYR A 30 -23.22 -4.39 -5.92
C TYR A 30 -24.63 -4.61 -5.37
N GLY A 31 -25.63 -4.80 -6.24
CA GLY A 31 -27.05 -4.90 -5.88
C GLY A 31 -27.41 -6.08 -4.96
N ASP A 32 -26.59 -7.11 -4.91
CA ASP A 32 -26.76 -8.26 -4.02
C ASP A 32 -26.23 -8.03 -2.60
N HIS A 33 -25.57 -6.90 -2.36
CA HIS A 33 -24.96 -6.55 -1.08
C HIS A 33 -25.83 -5.63 -0.24
N ASN A 34 -25.55 -5.63 1.04
CA ASN A 34 -26.07 -4.74 2.06
C ASN A 34 -25.06 -4.61 3.21
N ARG A 35 -25.39 -3.82 4.22
CA ARG A 35 -24.53 -3.63 5.39
C ARG A 35 -24.18 -4.94 6.09
N GLU A 36 -25.13 -5.88 6.22
CA GLU A 36 -24.87 -7.18 6.88
C GLU A 36 -23.81 -7.99 6.12
N SER A 37 -23.84 -7.99 4.77
CA SER A 37 -22.85 -8.70 3.96
C SER A 37 -21.47 -8.04 4.08
N PHE A 38 -21.40 -6.71 4.16
CA PHE A 38 -20.15 -5.98 4.37
C PHE A 38 -19.55 -6.28 5.75
N ASP A 39 -20.36 -6.20 6.80
CA ASP A 39 -19.95 -6.54 8.16
C ASP A 39 -19.50 -8.01 8.27
N ALA A 40 -20.19 -8.94 7.62
CA ALA A 40 -19.81 -10.35 7.60
C ALA A 40 -18.44 -10.57 6.94
N ALA A 41 -18.13 -9.84 5.86
CA ALA A 41 -16.81 -9.91 5.22
C ALA A 41 -15.70 -9.42 6.16
N LEU A 42 -15.93 -8.33 6.91
CA LEU A 42 -15.00 -7.85 7.93
C LEU A 42 -14.81 -8.88 9.05
N ASP A 43 -15.91 -9.47 9.55
CA ASP A 43 -15.88 -10.48 10.63
C ASP A 43 -15.13 -11.76 10.23
N ILE A 44 -15.28 -12.19 8.98
CA ILE A 44 -14.54 -13.35 8.43
C ILE A 44 -13.05 -13.02 8.39
N ALA A 45 -12.68 -11.86 7.85
CA ALA A 45 -11.29 -11.46 7.72
C ALA A 45 -10.60 -11.25 9.09
N GLU A 46 -11.31 -10.66 10.06
CA GLU A 46 -10.83 -10.51 11.44
C GLU A 46 -10.56 -11.88 12.07
N ARG A 47 -11.50 -12.82 11.96
CA ARG A 47 -11.31 -14.19 12.49
C ARG A 47 -10.16 -14.92 11.82
N VAL A 48 -10.03 -14.84 10.49
CA VAL A 48 -8.88 -15.43 9.78
C VAL A 48 -7.56 -14.84 10.29
N ALA A 49 -7.51 -13.53 10.48
CA ALA A 49 -6.33 -12.84 11.00
C ALA A 49 -5.99 -13.29 12.44
N GLU A 50 -6.98 -13.33 13.34
CA GLU A 50 -6.80 -13.66 14.74
C GLU A 50 -6.50 -15.15 14.97
N ASP A 51 -7.15 -16.07 14.26
CA ASP A 51 -7.03 -17.50 14.47
C ASP A 51 -5.79 -18.11 13.79
N PHE A 52 -5.38 -17.59 12.63
CA PHE A 52 -4.32 -18.20 11.82
C PHE A 52 -3.03 -17.39 11.75
N PHE A 53 -3.07 -16.05 11.83
CA PHE A 53 -1.87 -15.22 11.66
C PHE A 53 -1.30 -14.69 12.97
N VAL A 54 -2.13 -14.13 13.84
CA VAL A 54 -1.65 -13.56 15.13
C VAL A 54 -0.90 -14.61 15.97
N PRO A 55 -1.39 -15.86 16.14
CA PRO A 55 -0.72 -16.85 16.98
C PRO A 55 0.65 -17.28 16.46
N ILE A 56 0.87 -17.22 15.15
CA ILE A 56 2.11 -17.67 14.52
C ILE A 56 3.11 -16.55 14.26
N ARG A 57 2.71 -15.29 14.36
CA ARG A 57 3.47 -14.10 13.93
C ARG A 57 4.91 -14.10 14.48
N LYS A 58 5.09 -14.28 15.79
CA LYS A 58 6.42 -14.34 16.41
C LYS A 58 7.22 -15.55 15.93
N LYS A 59 6.57 -16.72 15.77
CA LYS A 59 7.23 -17.93 15.28
C LYS A 59 7.70 -17.76 13.83
N VAL A 60 6.89 -17.14 12.98
CA VAL A 60 7.23 -16.81 11.58
C VAL A 60 8.44 -15.89 11.52
N ASP A 61 8.48 -14.84 12.33
CA ASP A 61 9.60 -13.89 12.35
C ASP A 61 10.92 -14.54 12.80
N LEU A 62 10.86 -15.46 13.76
CA LEU A 62 12.04 -16.18 14.28
C LEU A 62 12.53 -17.32 13.37
N ASN A 63 11.70 -17.80 12.43
CA ASN A 63 12.00 -18.93 11.55
C ASN A 63 11.79 -18.49 10.09
N GLN A 64 12.75 -17.73 9.56
CA GLN A 64 12.73 -17.33 8.17
C GLN A 64 12.76 -18.54 7.24
N PRO A 65 12.15 -18.45 6.03
CA PRO A 65 12.31 -19.49 5.02
C PRO A 65 13.79 -19.77 4.74
N ASP A 66 14.13 -21.05 4.60
CA ASP A 66 15.46 -21.55 4.25
C ASP A 66 15.37 -22.46 3.01
N TRP A 67 16.50 -22.76 2.39
CA TRP A 67 16.58 -23.58 1.19
C TRP A 67 17.62 -24.71 1.39
N ASP A 68 17.15 -25.96 1.30
CA ASP A 68 17.98 -27.15 1.50
C ASP A 68 18.77 -27.61 0.26
N GLY A 69 18.64 -26.87 -0.85
CA GLY A 69 19.22 -27.22 -2.15
C GLY A 69 18.22 -27.79 -3.15
N GLU A 70 17.04 -28.24 -2.68
CA GLU A 70 15.95 -28.75 -3.52
C GLU A 70 14.67 -27.94 -3.34
N LYS A 71 14.25 -27.72 -2.09
CA LYS A 71 12.98 -27.09 -1.73
C LYS A 71 13.17 -25.97 -0.71
N VAL A 72 12.27 -25.02 -0.77
CA VAL A 72 12.15 -23.98 0.26
C VAL A 72 11.48 -24.57 1.49
N GLN A 73 12.15 -24.48 2.62
CA GLN A 73 11.66 -24.91 3.91
C GLN A 73 10.98 -23.76 4.65
N MET A 74 9.74 -23.95 5.02
CA MET A 74 8.93 -22.99 5.78
C MET A 74 8.24 -23.71 6.93
N ILE A 75 7.90 -22.98 8.00
CA ILE A 75 7.12 -23.57 9.09
C ILE A 75 5.72 -23.94 8.58
N PRO A 76 5.18 -25.12 8.98
CA PRO A 76 3.93 -25.65 8.40
C PRO A 76 2.69 -24.81 8.72
N GLU A 77 2.76 -23.95 9.74
CA GLU A 77 1.65 -23.06 10.09
C GLU A 77 1.40 -22.00 9.03
N ILE A 78 2.42 -21.61 8.24
CA ILE A 78 2.25 -20.68 7.12
C ILE A 78 1.32 -21.27 6.06
N LYS A 79 1.44 -22.57 5.75
CA LYS A 79 0.53 -23.24 4.80
C LYS A 79 -0.91 -23.20 5.29
N LYS A 80 -1.15 -23.43 6.60
CA LYS A 80 -2.51 -23.36 7.17
C LYS A 80 -3.10 -21.96 7.07
N ALA A 81 -2.29 -20.94 7.32
CA ALA A 81 -2.72 -19.55 7.18
C ALA A 81 -2.97 -19.17 5.71
N TYR A 82 -2.14 -19.67 4.79
CA TYR A 82 -2.32 -19.52 3.34
C TYR A 82 -3.67 -20.13 2.89
N ASP A 83 -3.95 -21.38 3.30
CA ASP A 83 -5.18 -22.08 2.93
C ASP A 83 -6.42 -21.39 3.54
N ALA A 84 -6.34 -20.91 4.79
CA ALA A 84 -7.46 -20.23 5.44
C ALA A 84 -7.91 -18.95 4.71
N VAL A 85 -6.98 -18.17 4.12
CA VAL A 85 -7.33 -17.02 3.28
C VAL A 85 -8.03 -17.45 2.00
N ALA A 86 -7.54 -18.52 1.35
CA ALA A 86 -8.14 -19.07 0.14
C ALA A 86 -9.56 -19.62 0.39
N GLU A 87 -9.72 -20.45 1.44
CA GLU A 87 -11.00 -21.05 1.85
C GLU A 87 -12.04 -19.99 2.26
N ALA A 88 -11.59 -18.88 2.83
CA ALA A 88 -12.45 -17.75 3.19
C ALA A 88 -12.82 -16.85 1.98
N GLY A 89 -12.33 -17.12 0.76
CA GLY A 89 -12.57 -16.30 -0.42
C GLY A 89 -11.87 -14.93 -0.39
N LEU A 90 -10.85 -14.76 0.46
CA LEU A 90 -10.18 -13.48 0.67
C LEU A 90 -9.01 -13.21 -0.29
N ILE A 91 -8.76 -14.07 -1.29
CA ILE A 91 -7.74 -13.79 -2.32
C ILE A 91 -8.21 -12.66 -3.25
N CYS A 92 -9.47 -12.68 -3.66
CA CYS A 92 -10.03 -11.74 -4.63
C CYS A 92 -11.49 -11.38 -4.29
N PRO A 93 -11.78 -10.82 -3.11
CA PRO A 93 -13.16 -10.60 -2.65
C PRO A 93 -13.93 -9.59 -3.50
N ASP A 94 -13.23 -8.69 -4.21
CA ASP A 94 -13.80 -7.68 -5.11
C ASP A 94 -14.12 -8.19 -6.53
N GLN A 95 -13.71 -9.43 -6.86
CA GLN A 95 -13.89 -9.99 -8.20
C GLN A 95 -15.27 -10.63 -8.38
N ASP A 96 -15.62 -10.94 -9.65
CA ASP A 96 -16.90 -11.51 -10.03
C ASP A 96 -17.15 -12.90 -9.40
N TYR A 97 -18.41 -13.24 -9.15
CA TYR A 97 -18.83 -14.54 -8.63
C TYR A 97 -18.37 -15.70 -9.52
N ASP A 98 -18.40 -15.51 -10.84
CA ASP A 98 -17.96 -16.52 -11.83
C ASP A 98 -16.48 -16.90 -11.68
N TRP A 99 -15.70 -16.02 -11.08
CA TRP A 99 -14.28 -16.22 -10.78
C TRP A 99 -13.99 -16.61 -9.32
N GLY A 100 -15.03 -16.91 -8.54
CA GLY A 100 -14.89 -17.24 -7.11
C GLY A 100 -14.70 -16.02 -6.20
N GLY A 101 -14.92 -14.81 -6.71
CA GLY A 101 -14.98 -13.58 -5.92
C GLY A 101 -16.32 -13.41 -5.20
N MET A 102 -16.44 -12.33 -4.43
CA MET A 102 -17.67 -11.96 -3.72
C MET A 102 -18.34 -10.70 -4.31
N GLN A 103 -17.79 -10.11 -5.35
CA GLN A 103 -18.21 -8.81 -5.91
C GLN A 103 -18.30 -7.69 -4.87
N LEU A 104 -17.50 -7.73 -3.81
CA LEU A 104 -17.48 -6.66 -2.81
C LEU A 104 -16.94 -5.35 -3.42
N PRO A 105 -17.46 -4.18 -3.01
CA PRO A 105 -16.77 -2.92 -3.28
C PRO A 105 -15.33 -2.99 -2.80
N LEU A 106 -14.39 -2.44 -3.58
CA LEU A 106 -12.97 -2.50 -3.24
C LEU A 106 -12.66 -1.78 -1.92
N VAL A 107 -13.42 -0.73 -1.60
CA VAL A 107 -13.29 -0.02 -0.32
C VAL A 107 -13.64 -0.93 0.87
N VAL A 108 -14.62 -1.83 0.75
CA VAL A 108 -14.96 -2.84 1.76
C VAL A 108 -13.90 -3.93 1.81
N SER A 109 -13.47 -4.43 0.63
CA SER A 109 -12.40 -5.43 0.51
C SER A 109 -11.09 -4.95 1.14
N ALA A 110 -10.73 -3.68 0.97
CA ALA A 110 -9.54 -3.08 1.57
C ALA A 110 -9.61 -3.07 3.11
N CYS A 111 -10.78 -2.81 3.69
CA CYS A 111 -10.99 -2.91 5.13
C CYS A 111 -10.87 -4.36 5.62
N ALA A 112 -11.48 -5.33 4.93
CA ALA A 112 -11.41 -6.75 5.28
C ALA A 112 -9.96 -7.27 5.20
N LEU A 113 -9.29 -7.08 4.07
CA LEU A 113 -7.89 -7.48 3.89
C LEU A 113 -6.92 -6.72 4.81
N GLY A 114 -7.34 -5.57 5.31
CA GLY A 114 -6.61 -4.79 6.31
C GLY A 114 -6.35 -5.58 7.60
N TYR A 115 -7.28 -6.41 8.07
CA TYR A 115 -7.09 -7.27 9.25
C TYR A 115 -5.98 -8.30 9.02
N VAL A 116 -6.00 -8.99 7.88
CA VAL A 116 -4.96 -9.98 7.54
C VAL A 116 -3.59 -9.30 7.39
N THR A 117 -3.57 -8.12 6.75
CA THR A 117 -2.36 -7.32 6.59
C THR A 117 -1.81 -6.83 7.93
N ALA A 118 -2.67 -6.38 8.84
CA ALA A 118 -2.31 -5.95 10.20
C ALA A 118 -1.73 -7.10 11.04
N ALA A 119 -2.23 -8.32 10.86
CA ALA A 119 -1.76 -9.50 11.56
C ALA A 119 -0.39 -9.98 11.06
N ALA A 120 -0.18 -10.02 9.74
CA ALA A 120 1.04 -10.51 9.12
C ALA A 120 1.18 -10.01 7.68
N SER A 121 1.48 -8.73 7.53
CA SER A 121 1.57 -7.99 6.25
C SER A 121 2.27 -8.76 5.13
N THR A 122 3.37 -9.42 5.43
CA THR A 122 4.20 -10.06 4.41
C THR A 122 3.77 -11.48 4.07
N THR A 123 3.22 -12.23 5.01
CA THR A 123 2.68 -13.57 4.70
C THR A 123 1.45 -13.45 3.81
N ASN A 124 0.64 -12.40 3.98
CA ASN A 124 -0.46 -12.07 3.09
C ASN A 124 0.01 -11.64 1.67
N GLY A 125 1.25 -11.24 1.52
CA GLY A 125 1.83 -10.83 0.24
C GLY A 125 1.82 -11.92 -0.84
N PHE A 126 1.76 -13.20 -0.48
CA PHE A 126 1.58 -14.29 -1.45
C PHE A 126 0.24 -14.16 -2.19
N HIS A 127 -0.85 -13.94 -1.45
CA HIS A 127 -2.19 -13.81 -2.04
C HIS A 127 -2.37 -12.50 -2.80
N ALA A 128 -1.85 -11.40 -2.26
CA ALA A 128 -1.94 -10.10 -2.91
C ALA A 128 -1.25 -10.08 -4.29
N LEU A 129 -0.06 -10.68 -4.41
CA LEU A 129 0.63 -10.84 -5.70
C LEU A 129 -0.10 -11.80 -6.64
N THR A 130 -0.72 -12.85 -6.09
CA THR A 130 -1.51 -13.81 -6.86
C THR A 130 -2.76 -13.14 -7.44
N ALA A 131 -3.50 -12.39 -6.65
CA ALA A 131 -4.66 -11.62 -7.12
C ALA A 131 -4.27 -10.62 -8.21
N ALA A 132 -3.20 -9.86 -8.00
CA ALA A 132 -2.73 -8.88 -8.98
C ALA A 132 -2.23 -9.52 -10.28
N ASN A 133 -1.62 -10.72 -10.23
CA ASN A 133 -1.24 -11.50 -11.41
C ASN A 133 -2.49 -11.98 -12.18
N ALA A 134 -3.51 -12.47 -11.49
CA ALA A 134 -4.78 -12.87 -12.10
C ALA A 134 -5.47 -11.67 -12.80
N ASN A 135 -5.53 -10.50 -12.14
CA ASN A 135 -6.09 -9.27 -12.72
C ASN A 135 -5.33 -8.81 -13.97
N LEU A 136 -4.00 -8.93 -13.96
CA LEU A 136 -3.16 -8.62 -15.11
C LEU A 136 -3.48 -9.53 -16.31
N LEU A 137 -3.64 -10.84 -16.08
CA LEU A 137 -3.95 -11.81 -17.11
C LEU A 137 -5.36 -11.63 -17.66
N GLU A 138 -6.33 -11.32 -16.82
CA GLU A 138 -7.69 -11.02 -17.25
C GLU A 138 -7.76 -9.77 -18.14
N ALA A 139 -6.94 -8.74 -17.82
CA ALA A 139 -6.91 -7.51 -18.60
C ALA A 139 -6.19 -7.63 -19.95
N TYR A 140 -5.17 -8.47 -20.06
CA TYR A 140 -4.26 -8.48 -21.22
C TYR A 140 -3.90 -9.87 -21.75
N GLY A 141 -4.25 -10.94 -21.07
CA GLY A 141 -4.03 -12.31 -21.51
C GLY A 141 -4.94 -12.70 -22.68
N SER A 142 -4.54 -13.72 -23.45
CA SER A 142 -5.44 -14.34 -24.41
C SER A 142 -6.56 -15.11 -23.69
N GLU A 143 -7.67 -15.42 -24.39
CA GLU A 143 -8.75 -16.23 -23.81
C GLU A 143 -8.25 -17.57 -23.25
N ASP A 144 -7.29 -18.21 -23.94
CA ASP A 144 -6.70 -19.47 -23.48
C ASP A 144 -5.85 -19.26 -22.22
N GLN A 145 -5.09 -18.16 -22.14
CA GLN A 145 -4.33 -17.82 -20.94
C GLN A 145 -5.27 -17.53 -19.75
N VAL A 146 -6.31 -16.75 -19.97
CA VAL A 146 -7.30 -16.46 -18.92
C VAL A 146 -7.96 -17.75 -18.41
N LYS A 147 -8.47 -18.60 -19.31
CA LYS A 147 -9.11 -19.88 -18.95
C LYS A 147 -8.16 -20.84 -18.22
N THR A 148 -6.89 -20.85 -18.60
CA THR A 148 -5.88 -21.78 -18.05
C THR A 148 -5.39 -21.37 -16.66
N TRP A 149 -5.09 -20.07 -16.46
CA TRP A 149 -4.34 -19.61 -15.29
C TRP A 149 -5.21 -18.90 -14.25
N VAL A 150 -6.15 -18.06 -14.69
CA VAL A 150 -6.90 -17.18 -13.77
C VAL A 150 -7.72 -17.94 -12.73
N PRO A 151 -8.52 -18.99 -13.07
CA PRO A 151 -9.28 -19.71 -12.05
C PRO A 151 -8.42 -20.31 -10.95
N ARG A 152 -7.26 -20.87 -11.30
CA ARG A 152 -6.34 -21.49 -10.33
C ARG A 152 -5.59 -20.48 -9.46
N LEU A 153 -5.29 -19.30 -10.00
CA LEU A 153 -4.74 -18.19 -9.21
C LEU A 153 -5.79 -17.67 -8.22
N ARG A 154 -7.04 -17.55 -8.63
CA ARG A 154 -8.10 -17.01 -7.75
C ARG A 154 -8.51 -17.97 -6.64
N THR A 155 -8.36 -19.26 -6.84
CA THR A 155 -8.60 -20.27 -5.79
C THR A 155 -7.39 -20.48 -4.87
N GLY A 156 -6.23 -19.93 -5.21
CA GLY A 156 -4.98 -20.17 -4.46
C GLY A 156 -4.33 -21.53 -4.77
N GLU A 157 -4.89 -22.34 -5.69
CA GLU A 157 -4.24 -23.56 -6.20
C GLU A 157 -2.86 -23.22 -6.79
N PHE A 158 -2.78 -22.12 -7.55
CA PHE A 158 -1.54 -21.55 -8.04
C PHE A 158 -1.25 -20.21 -7.37
N ALA A 159 0.03 -19.92 -7.13
CA ALA A 159 0.48 -18.61 -6.71
C ALA A 159 0.96 -17.79 -7.91
N GLY A 160 0.87 -16.46 -7.80
CA GLY A 160 1.34 -15.52 -8.80
C GLY A 160 2.47 -14.64 -8.29
N THR A 161 3.41 -14.26 -9.16
CA THR A 161 4.50 -13.33 -8.81
C THR A 161 4.74 -12.29 -9.90
N MET A 162 5.46 -11.22 -9.54
CA MET A 162 6.07 -10.26 -10.47
C MET A 162 7.59 -10.45 -10.52
N ALA A 163 8.16 -10.62 -11.70
CA ALA A 163 9.60 -10.78 -11.90
C ALA A 163 10.15 -9.69 -12.83
N LEU A 164 10.49 -8.53 -12.24
CA LEU A 164 11.00 -7.36 -12.95
C LEU A 164 12.50 -7.16 -12.74
N SER A 165 12.89 -6.98 -11.46
CA SER A 165 14.23 -6.54 -11.06
C SER A 165 15.32 -7.53 -11.44
N GLU A 166 16.45 -6.99 -11.88
CA GLU A 166 17.68 -7.74 -12.16
C GLU A 166 18.84 -7.17 -11.34
N PRO A 167 19.97 -7.87 -11.18
CA PRO A 167 21.09 -7.36 -10.38
C PRO A 167 21.57 -5.95 -10.74
N GLN A 168 21.45 -5.56 -12.01
CA GLN A 168 21.82 -4.24 -12.53
C GLN A 168 20.64 -3.30 -12.82
N ALA A 169 19.40 -3.77 -12.72
CA ALA A 169 18.20 -3.05 -13.15
C ALA A 169 17.07 -3.21 -12.13
N GLY A 170 16.90 -2.21 -11.25
CA GLY A 170 15.82 -2.14 -10.28
C GLY A 170 14.89 -0.96 -10.56
N SER A 171 15.24 0.23 -10.10
CA SER A 171 14.46 1.46 -10.34
C SER A 171 14.45 1.87 -11.82
N SER A 172 15.50 1.55 -12.59
CA SER A 172 15.56 1.72 -14.04
C SER A 172 15.51 0.37 -14.73
N LEU A 173 14.43 0.09 -15.46
CA LEU A 173 14.26 -1.15 -16.23
C LEU A 173 14.83 -1.04 -17.66
N ALA A 174 15.32 0.13 -18.05
CA ALA A 174 15.93 0.33 -19.38
C ALA A 174 17.12 -0.60 -19.63
N ASP A 175 17.86 -0.95 -18.57
CA ASP A 175 19.08 -1.76 -18.62
C ASP A 175 18.82 -3.26 -18.41
N MET A 176 17.56 -3.70 -18.47
CA MET A 176 17.15 -5.10 -18.36
C MET A 176 17.82 -5.96 -19.44
N ARG A 177 18.36 -7.12 -19.04
CA ARG A 177 19.11 -8.05 -19.89
C ARG A 177 18.41 -9.38 -20.12
N THR A 178 17.43 -9.77 -19.30
CA THR A 178 16.64 -10.98 -19.54
C THR A 178 16.06 -10.95 -20.94
N LYS A 179 16.34 -11.99 -21.73
CA LYS A 179 15.92 -12.11 -23.12
C LYS A 179 14.91 -13.23 -23.32
N ALA A 180 14.04 -13.07 -24.31
CA ALA A 180 13.06 -14.04 -24.75
C ALA A 180 13.35 -14.44 -26.21
N VAL A 181 13.62 -15.72 -26.44
CA VAL A 181 13.93 -16.27 -27.75
C VAL A 181 12.68 -16.95 -28.30
N PRO A 182 12.13 -16.50 -29.46
CA PRO A 182 10.94 -17.08 -30.07
C PRO A 182 11.17 -18.55 -30.46
N GLN A 183 10.11 -19.38 -30.31
CA GLN A 183 10.11 -20.77 -30.72
C GLN A 183 9.13 -21.01 -31.89
N ALA A 184 9.31 -22.12 -32.60
CA ALA A 184 8.49 -22.47 -33.78
C ALA A 184 7.02 -22.72 -33.46
N ASP A 185 6.70 -23.08 -32.22
CA ASP A 185 5.35 -23.33 -31.70
C ASP A 185 4.63 -22.07 -31.17
N GLY A 186 5.26 -20.89 -31.30
CA GLY A 186 4.73 -19.63 -30.81
C GLY A 186 5.04 -19.34 -29.34
N SER A 187 5.66 -20.28 -28.61
CA SER A 187 6.18 -20.04 -27.27
C SER A 187 7.52 -19.28 -27.30
N TYR A 188 8.06 -18.98 -26.14
CA TYR A 188 9.36 -18.34 -25.96
C TYR A 188 10.21 -19.14 -24.98
N ARG A 189 11.54 -18.96 -25.09
CA ARG A 189 12.48 -19.42 -24.08
C ARG A 189 13.13 -18.20 -23.42
N LEU A 190 12.96 -18.08 -22.09
CA LEU A 190 13.58 -17.00 -21.32
C LEU A 190 14.96 -17.40 -20.84
N PHE A 191 15.89 -16.41 -20.87
CA PHE A 191 17.26 -16.52 -20.36
C PHE A 191 17.60 -15.26 -19.58
N GLY A 192 17.92 -15.37 -18.30
CA GLY A 192 18.32 -14.24 -17.46
C GLY A 192 18.13 -14.49 -15.98
N ASN A 193 18.43 -13.47 -15.18
CA ASN A 193 18.41 -13.55 -13.73
C ASN A 193 17.49 -12.47 -13.18
N LYS A 194 16.63 -12.85 -12.23
CA LYS A 194 15.73 -11.94 -11.52
C LYS A 194 16.02 -12.01 -10.03
N ILE A 195 15.96 -10.87 -9.35
CA ILE A 195 16.21 -10.75 -7.90
C ILE A 195 15.08 -10.03 -7.19
N TRP A 196 15.01 -10.22 -5.89
CA TRP A 196 13.96 -9.64 -5.03
C TRP A 196 12.56 -10.10 -5.40
N ILE A 197 12.42 -11.32 -5.94
CA ILE A 197 11.11 -11.85 -6.33
C ILE A 197 10.42 -12.40 -5.09
N SER A 198 9.41 -11.68 -4.63
CA SER A 198 8.58 -12.10 -3.50
C SER A 198 7.74 -13.31 -3.91
N GLY A 199 7.74 -14.37 -3.09
CA GLY A 199 7.02 -15.60 -3.39
C GLY A 199 7.54 -16.36 -4.62
N GLY A 200 8.77 -16.10 -5.08
CA GLY A 200 9.28 -16.66 -6.33
C GLY A 200 9.55 -18.18 -6.29
N ASP A 201 9.75 -18.75 -5.12
CA ASP A 201 9.75 -20.20 -4.89
C ASP A 201 9.27 -20.52 -3.48
N HIS A 202 8.42 -21.54 -3.35
CA HIS A 202 7.84 -22.08 -2.12
C HIS A 202 7.01 -23.33 -2.41
N GLU A 203 6.54 -24.00 -1.36
CA GLU A 203 5.71 -25.22 -1.42
C GLU A 203 4.28 -24.96 -0.86
N LEU A 204 3.78 -23.69 -0.91
CA LEU A 204 2.45 -23.33 -0.39
C LEU A 204 1.33 -23.57 -1.41
N SER A 205 1.65 -23.58 -2.69
CA SER A 205 0.72 -23.80 -3.81
C SER A 205 1.26 -24.89 -4.74
N ASP A 206 0.39 -25.45 -5.58
CA ASP A 206 0.77 -26.54 -6.47
C ASP A 206 1.66 -26.07 -7.64
N ASN A 207 1.54 -24.78 -8.01
CA ASN A 207 2.38 -24.15 -9.02
C ASN A 207 2.59 -22.66 -8.70
N ILE A 208 3.58 -22.06 -9.36
CA ILE A 208 3.82 -20.62 -9.30
C ILE A 208 3.86 -20.07 -10.72
N VAL A 209 3.08 -19.03 -11.00
CA VAL A 209 2.99 -18.35 -12.28
C VAL A 209 3.71 -17.02 -12.19
N HIS A 210 4.88 -16.93 -12.82
CA HIS A 210 5.67 -15.71 -12.84
C HIS A 210 5.25 -14.80 -14.00
N ALA A 211 4.83 -13.56 -13.71
CA ALA A 211 4.71 -12.49 -14.68
C ALA A 211 6.10 -11.85 -14.89
N VAL A 212 6.77 -12.17 -15.98
CA VAL A 212 8.18 -11.86 -16.23
C VAL A 212 8.33 -10.78 -17.29
N LEU A 213 9.05 -9.71 -16.99
CA LEU A 213 9.50 -8.76 -18.02
C LEU A 213 10.81 -9.24 -18.65
N ALA A 214 10.81 -9.29 -19.99
CA ALA A 214 11.99 -9.67 -20.78
C ALA A 214 12.01 -8.96 -22.15
N ARG A 215 13.14 -9.01 -22.84
CA ARG A 215 13.30 -8.49 -24.20
C ARG A 215 13.22 -9.61 -25.21
N ILE A 216 12.33 -9.50 -26.18
CA ILE A 216 12.36 -10.38 -27.35
C ILE A 216 13.67 -10.13 -28.11
N GLU A 217 14.30 -11.20 -28.61
CA GLU A 217 15.53 -11.08 -29.38
C GLU A 217 15.33 -10.17 -30.61
N GLY A 218 16.20 -9.16 -30.76
CA GLY A 218 16.06 -8.13 -31.78
C GLY A 218 15.15 -6.93 -31.41
N ALA A 219 14.59 -6.89 -30.20
CA ALA A 219 13.74 -5.78 -29.74
C ALA A 219 14.50 -4.45 -29.64
N PRO A 220 13.79 -3.30 -29.76
CA PRO A 220 14.38 -1.98 -29.55
C PRO A 220 15.07 -1.85 -28.18
N PRO A 221 16.12 -1.02 -28.05
CA PRO A 221 16.76 -0.74 -26.77
C PRO A 221 15.83 0.08 -25.86
N GLY A 222 16.18 0.14 -24.58
CA GLY A 222 15.44 0.92 -23.57
C GLY A 222 14.08 0.31 -23.23
N VAL A 223 13.23 1.06 -22.55
CA VAL A 223 11.93 0.57 -22.04
C VAL A 223 10.95 0.16 -23.14
N LYS A 224 11.09 0.71 -24.34
CA LYS A 224 10.22 0.44 -25.50
C LYS A 224 10.38 -0.97 -26.09
N GLY A 225 11.40 -1.74 -25.69
CA GLY A 225 11.62 -3.11 -26.16
C GLY A 225 11.20 -4.18 -25.14
N ILE A 226 10.60 -3.80 -24.03
CA ILE A 226 10.21 -4.72 -22.96
C ILE A 226 8.86 -5.35 -23.27
N SER A 227 8.80 -6.68 -23.18
CA SER A 227 7.59 -7.50 -23.33
C SER A 227 7.27 -8.24 -22.04
N LEU A 228 6.03 -8.67 -21.88
CA LEU A 228 5.54 -9.41 -20.71
C LEU A 228 5.28 -10.86 -21.04
N PHE A 229 5.66 -11.76 -20.16
CA PHE A 229 5.49 -13.20 -20.33
C PHE A 229 4.93 -13.85 -19.08
N ILE A 230 4.10 -14.88 -19.25
CA ILE A 230 3.82 -15.89 -18.21
C ILE A 230 4.92 -16.95 -18.30
N CYS A 231 5.55 -17.25 -17.17
CA CYS A 231 6.53 -18.34 -17.04
C CYS A 231 6.21 -19.18 -15.80
N PRO A 232 5.56 -20.36 -15.92
CA PRO A 232 5.20 -21.17 -14.76
C PRO A 232 6.42 -21.92 -14.20
N LYS A 233 6.40 -22.22 -12.88
CA LYS A 233 7.39 -23.09 -12.19
C LYS A 233 7.33 -24.52 -12.73
N PHE A 234 6.10 -25.02 -12.94
CA PHE A 234 5.85 -26.32 -13.58
C PHE A 234 5.01 -26.11 -14.85
N LEU A 235 5.36 -26.79 -15.92
CA LEU A 235 4.58 -26.80 -17.16
C LEU A 235 3.26 -27.54 -16.94
N LEU A 236 2.27 -27.25 -17.78
CA LEU A 236 1.01 -27.99 -17.79
C LEU A 236 1.02 -28.99 -18.93
N ASN A 237 0.51 -30.19 -18.66
CA ASN A 237 0.18 -31.18 -19.67
C ASN A 237 -1.02 -30.73 -20.50
N THR A 238 -1.30 -31.40 -21.62
CA THR A 238 -2.43 -31.08 -22.50
C THR A 238 -3.80 -31.23 -21.85
N ASP A 239 -3.92 -32.04 -20.79
CA ASP A 239 -5.11 -32.20 -19.96
C ASP A 239 -5.22 -31.17 -18.83
N GLY A 240 -4.27 -30.25 -18.73
CA GLY A 240 -4.19 -29.23 -17.70
C GLY A 240 -3.60 -29.70 -16.37
N SER A 241 -3.19 -30.96 -16.23
CA SER A 241 -2.47 -31.45 -15.05
C SER A 241 -1.05 -30.87 -14.99
N ILE A 242 -0.47 -30.87 -13.77
CA ILE A 242 0.92 -30.41 -13.56
C ILE A 242 1.88 -31.40 -14.21
N GLY A 243 2.74 -30.87 -15.08
CA GLY A 243 3.75 -31.61 -15.82
C GLY A 243 5.15 -31.48 -15.21
N GLU A 244 6.16 -31.45 -16.09
CA GLU A 244 7.54 -31.35 -15.69
C GLU A 244 7.91 -29.97 -15.15
N ARG A 245 8.96 -29.90 -14.30
CA ARG A 245 9.52 -28.63 -13.84
C ARG A 245 10.09 -27.84 -15.01
N ASN A 246 9.71 -26.58 -15.10
CA ASN A 246 10.27 -25.66 -16.07
C ASN A 246 11.72 -25.29 -15.71
N ASP A 247 12.48 -24.77 -16.67
CA ASP A 247 13.87 -24.31 -16.47
C ASP A 247 13.92 -22.96 -15.73
N VAL A 248 13.25 -22.92 -14.55
CA VAL A 248 13.25 -21.83 -13.57
C VAL A 248 13.87 -22.36 -12.29
N GLN A 249 15.05 -21.82 -11.94
CA GLN A 249 15.88 -22.32 -10.85
C GLN A 249 15.96 -21.30 -9.72
N LEU A 250 15.76 -21.74 -8.47
CA LEU A 250 16.06 -20.93 -7.31
C LEU A 250 17.59 -20.82 -7.18
N ALA A 251 18.11 -19.59 -7.26
CA ALA A 251 19.53 -19.31 -7.06
C ALA A 251 19.88 -18.96 -5.60
N GLY A 252 18.88 -18.55 -4.82
CA GLY A 252 19.06 -18.26 -3.40
C GLY A 252 17.89 -17.48 -2.79
N LEU A 253 17.90 -17.40 -1.47
CA LEU A 253 16.95 -16.62 -0.67
C LEU A 253 17.65 -15.41 -0.06
N PHE A 254 16.94 -14.28 -0.02
CA PHE A 254 17.38 -13.10 0.71
C PHE A 254 16.78 -13.12 2.13
N HIS A 255 17.63 -13.03 3.15
CA HIS A 255 17.23 -12.84 4.53
C HIS A 255 16.96 -11.37 4.81
N LYS A 256 15.84 -11.08 5.47
CA LYS A 256 15.29 -9.73 5.54
C LYS A 256 15.27 -9.17 6.97
N MET A 257 15.28 -7.85 7.09
CA MET A 257 15.08 -7.13 8.36
C MET A 257 13.71 -7.41 8.97
N GLY A 258 12.67 -7.35 8.15
CA GLY A 258 11.28 -7.64 8.45
C GLY A 258 10.66 -8.42 7.31
N GLY A 259 9.35 -8.67 7.37
CA GLY A 259 8.68 -9.41 6.32
C GLY A 259 9.15 -10.84 6.15
N ARG A 260 9.56 -11.46 7.24
CA ARG A 260 10.30 -12.72 7.23
C ARG A 260 9.46 -13.94 6.88
N GLY A 261 8.13 -13.82 6.93
CA GLY A 261 7.22 -14.93 6.59
C GLY A 261 7.10 -15.21 5.10
N GLN A 262 7.51 -14.28 4.23
CA GLN A 262 7.48 -14.43 2.78
C GLN A 262 8.88 -14.64 2.23
N THR A 263 9.04 -15.55 1.24
CA THR A 263 10.30 -15.72 0.52
C THR A 263 10.62 -14.47 -0.31
N SER A 264 11.90 -14.13 -0.41
CA SER A 264 12.44 -13.17 -1.36
C SER A 264 13.56 -13.86 -2.11
N THR A 265 13.38 -14.09 -3.39
CA THR A 265 14.19 -15.03 -4.17
C THR A 265 15.06 -14.35 -5.20
N ALA A 266 16.19 -14.98 -5.49
CA ALA A 266 16.92 -14.84 -6.74
C ALA A 266 16.55 -16.03 -7.62
N LEU A 267 16.07 -15.77 -8.84
CA LEU A 267 15.66 -16.78 -9.81
C LEU A 267 16.52 -16.71 -11.07
N ASN A 268 16.98 -17.87 -11.54
CA ASN A 268 17.61 -18.03 -12.84
C ASN A 268 16.61 -18.65 -13.80
N PHE A 269 16.40 -17.99 -14.92
CA PHE A 269 15.57 -18.46 -16.02
C PHE A 269 16.51 -18.98 -17.12
N GLY A 270 16.37 -20.25 -17.48
CA GLY A 270 17.06 -20.81 -18.63
C GLY A 270 18.53 -21.13 -18.42
N GLU A 271 18.90 -21.85 -17.37
CA GLU A 271 20.26 -22.38 -17.20
C GLU A 271 20.55 -23.58 -18.12
N GLY A 272 19.51 -24.28 -18.56
CA GLY A 272 19.59 -25.40 -19.48
C GLY A 272 19.09 -25.06 -20.89
N VAL A 273 17.86 -25.50 -21.19
CA VAL A 273 17.23 -25.34 -22.51
C VAL A 273 16.48 -24.03 -22.70
N GLY A 274 16.39 -23.22 -21.66
CA GLY A 274 15.59 -22.00 -21.61
C GLY A 274 14.24 -22.22 -20.95
N ALA A 275 13.83 -21.29 -20.08
CA ALA A 275 12.55 -21.37 -19.39
C ALA A 275 11.40 -21.11 -20.36
N ALA A 276 10.49 -22.08 -20.49
CA ALA A 276 9.32 -21.96 -21.36
C ALA A 276 8.38 -20.86 -20.84
N ALA A 277 7.99 -19.97 -21.75
CA ALA A 277 7.16 -18.82 -21.42
C ALA A 277 6.22 -18.45 -22.56
N TYR A 278 5.15 -17.74 -22.23
CA TYR A 278 4.09 -17.36 -23.14
C TYR A 278 3.90 -15.85 -23.11
N LEU A 279 3.91 -15.21 -24.29
CA LEU A 279 3.72 -13.77 -24.41
C LEU A 279 2.33 -13.35 -23.91
N VAL A 280 2.25 -12.30 -23.11
CA VAL A 280 0.99 -11.69 -22.69
C VAL A 280 0.76 -10.41 -23.49
N GLY A 281 -0.37 -10.35 -24.18
CA GLY A 281 -0.71 -9.23 -25.05
C GLY A 281 0.26 -9.07 -26.24
N GLU A 282 0.54 -7.83 -26.61
CA GLU A 282 1.37 -7.48 -27.77
C GLU A 282 2.86 -7.35 -27.40
N PRO A 283 3.78 -7.71 -28.33
CA PRO A 283 5.21 -7.45 -28.17
C PRO A 283 5.50 -5.98 -27.85
N HIS A 284 6.50 -5.74 -27.02
CA HIS A 284 7.00 -4.40 -26.68
C HIS A 284 6.02 -3.50 -25.88
N GLN A 285 4.92 -4.06 -25.37
CA GLN A 285 3.98 -3.38 -24.51
C GLN A 285 4.08 -3.84 -23.04
N GLY A 286 5.04 -4.70 -22.71
CA GLY A 286 5.13 -5.37 -21.41
C GLY A 286 5.18 -4.42 -20.21
N LEU A 287 5.89 -3.31 -20.33
CA LEU A 287 5.96 -2.32 -19.25
C LEU A 287 4.59 -1.62 -19.04
N LYS A 288 3.86 -1.31 -20.14
CA LYS A 288 2.51 -0.75 -20.06
C LYS A 288 1.55 -1.68 -19.34
N TYR A 289 1.59 -2.97 -19.67
CA TYR A 289 0.74 -3.98 -19.04
C TYR A 289 1.11 -4.18 -17.56
N MET A 290 2.39 -4.23 -17.27
CA MET A 290 2.89 -4.36 -15.90
C MET A 290 2.50 -3.15 -15.02
N PHE A 291 2.34 -1.95 -15.57
CA PHE A 291 1.85 -0.80 -14.82
C PHE A 291 0.43 -1.00 -14.27
N HIS A 292 -0.40 -1.81 -14.92
CA HIS A 292 -1.73 -2.18 -14.38
C HIS A 292 -1.58 -2.86 -13.01
N MET A 293 -0.77 -3.93 -12.95
CA MET A 293 -0.46 -4.63 -11.71
C MET A 293 0.29 -3.73 -10.71
N MET A 294 1.24 -2.93 -11.17
CA MET A 294 2.04 -2.04 -10.31
C MET A 294 1.20 -0.92 -9.67
N ASN A 295 0.18 -0.39 -10.32
CA ASN A 295 -0.70 0.63 -9.74
C ASN A 295 -1.56 0.04 -8.62
N GLU A 296 -2.09 -1.17 -8.80
CA GLU A 296 -2.77 -1.91 -7.74
C GLU A 296 -1.81 -2.20 -6.57
N ALA A 297 -0.60 -2.69 -6.86
CA ALA A 297 0.43 -2.93 -5.86
C ALA A 297 0.81 -1.66 -5.08
N ARG A 298 0.85 -0.50 -5.72
CA ARG A 298 1.13 0.80 -5.06
C ARG A 298 0.07 1.16 -4.02
N VAL A 299 -1.21 0.98 -4.34
CA VAL A 299 -2.31 1.19 -3.37
C VAL A 299 -2.20 0.18 -2.22
N MET A 300 -1.96 -1.10 -2.53
CA MET A 300 -1.75 -2.14 -1.50
C MET A 300 -0.58 -1.84 -0.56
N VAL A 301 0.53 -1.31 -1.07
CA VAL A 301 1.70 -0.90 -0.25
C VAL A 301 1.33 0.25 0.68
N GLY A 302 0.59 1.25 0.19
CA GLY A 302 0.05 2.33 1.04
C GLY A 302 -0.85 1.78 2.15
N THR A 303 -1.78 0.89 1.78
CA THR A 303 -2.69 0.23 2.73
C THR A 303 -1.93 -0.60 3.77
N SER A 304 -0.88 -1.33 3.35
CA SER A 304 -0.01 -2.07 4.27
C SER A 304 0.69 -1.13 5.27
N GLY A 305 1.20 0.00 4.79
CA GLY A 305 1.81 1.02 5.64
C GLY A 305 0.85 1.56 6.70
N ALA A 306 -0.38 1.85 6.28
CA ALA A 306 -1.45 2.34 7.15
C ALA A 306 -1.93 1.28 8.16
N ALA A 307 -2.11 0.01 7.72
CA ALA A 307 -2.55 -1.09 8.59
C ALA A 307 -1.53 -1.37 9.70
N LEU A 308 -0.24 -1.46 9.37
CA LEU A 308 0.83 -1.65 10.36
C LEU A 308 0.96 -0.46 11.31
N ALA A 309 0.74 0.77 10.83
CA ALA A 309 0.71 1.96 11.67
C ALA A 309 -0.46 1.91 12.67
N MET A 310 -1.66 1.53 12.19
CA MET A 310 -2.86 1.40 13.03
C MET A 310 -2.66 0.34 14.11
N THR A 311 -2.12 -0.83 13.75
CA THR A 311 -1.86 -1.93 14.70
C THR A 311 -0.87 -1.49 15.78
N GLY A 312 0.21 -0.81 15.40
CA GLY A 312 1.18 -0.25 16.35
C GLY A 312 0.57 0.79 17.28
N TYR A 313 -0.28 1.66 16.74
CA TYR A 313 -1.03 2.65 17.50
C TYR A 313 -1.98 1.99 18.52
N GLN A 314 -2.82 1.04 18.09
CA GLN A 314 -3.76 0.36 18.99
C GLN A 314 -3.00 -0.35 20.13
N TYR A 315 -1.94 -1.07 19.81
CA TYR A 315 -1.13 -1.77 20.80
C TYR A 315 -0.50 -0.81 21.81
N SER A 316 0.11 0.27 21.36
CA SER A 316 0.77 1.24 22.24
C SER A 316 -0.22 2.06 23.06
N LEU A 317 -1.43 2.32 22.53
CA LEU A 317 -2.52 2.98 23.24
C LEU A 317 -3.01 2.14 24.42
N ASP A 318 -3.25 0.84 24.21
CA ASP A 318 -3.70 -0.06 25.28
C ASP A 318 -2.61 -0.21 26.34
N TYR A 319 -1.36 -0.39 25.93
CA TYR A 319 -0.23 -0.41 26.86
C TYR A 319 -0.16 0.88 27.71
N ALA A 320 -0.36 2.04 27.09
CA ALA A 320 -0.31 3.32 27.80
C ALA A 320 -1.47 3.53 28.77
N LYS A 321 -2.63 2.92 28.52
CA LYS A 321 -3.78 2.93 29.44
C LYS A 321 -3.60 2.05 30.68
N GLU A 322 -2.82 0.97 30.55
CA GLU A 322 -2.66 -0.04 31.60
C GLU A 322 -1.36 0.08 32.40
N ARG A 323 -0.32 0.70 31.84
CA ARG A 323 1.01 0.78 32.46
C ARG A 323 1.13 1.99 33.38
N PRO A 324 1.23 1.82 34.70
CA PRO A 324 1.54 2.90 35.63
C PRO A 324 3.05 3.19 35.64
N GLN A 325 3.46 4.48 35.48
CA GLN A 325 4.85 4.89 35.54
C GLN A 325 4.97 6.39 35.79
N GLY A 326 5.84 6.77 36.74
CA GLY A 326 6.14 8.18 37.01
C GLY A 326 4.98 8.93 37.66
N ARG A 327 5.12 10.24 37.74
CA ARG A 327 4.15 11.19 38.35
C ARG A 327 4.02 12.42 37.46
N LYS A 328 2.88 13.10 37.58
CA LYS A 328 2.70 14.39 36.87
C LYS A 328 3.71 15.41 37.35
N PRO A 329 4.22 16.30 36.50
CA PRO A 329 5.16 17.38 36.91
C PRO A 329 4.63 18.26 38.05
N SER A 330 3.29 18.38 38.17
CA SER A 330 2.64 19.13 39.25
C SER A 330 2.62 18.40 40.60
N SER A 331 2.94 17.11 40.66
CA SER A 331 2.96 16.33 41.90
C SER A 331 4.14 16.75 42.77
N LYS A 332 3.84 17.19 44.01
CA LYS A 332 4.85 17.57 45.02
C LYS A 332 5.22 16.41 45.94
N ASP A 333 4.44 15.32 45.91
CA ASP A 333 4.69 14.14 46.75
C ASP A 333 5.50 13.08 45.96
N PRO A 334 6.80 12.89 46.29
CA PRO A 334 7.66 11.91 45.64
C PRO A 334 7.26 10.47 45.94
N LEU A 335 6.45 10.24 46.99
CA LEU A 335 5.98 8.93 47.42
C LEU A 335 4.52 8.63 46.99
N GLY A 336 3.86 9.61 46.36
CA GLY A 336 2.51 9.43 45.83
C GLY A 336 2.45 8.30 44.79
N PRO A 337 1.27 7.75 44.50
CA PRO A 337 1.12 6.66 43.52
C PRO A 337 1.53 7.11 42.10
N PRO A 338 2.09 6.20 41.28
CA PRO A 338 2.34 6.50 39.87
C PRO A 338 1.01 6.68 39.12
N VAL A 339 1.05 7.46 38.03
CA VAL A 339 -0.06 7.63 37.12
C VAL A 339 0.11 6.72 35.90
N MET A 340 -0.98 6.47 35.14
CA MET A 340 -0.89 5.70 33.90
C MET A 340 -0.09 6.48 32.85
N LEU A 341 0.62 5.78 31.97
CA LEU A 341 1.44 6.44 30.93
C LEU A 341 0.64 7.42 30.09
N ILE A 342 -0.60 7.11 29.76
CA ILE A 342 -1.49 7.98 28.98
C ILE A 342 -1.79 9.33 29.67
N GLU A 343 -1.53 9.47 30.96
CA GLU A 343 -1.73 10.72 31.68
C GLU A 343 -0.57 11.73 31.50
N HIS A 344 0.58 11.29 30.98
CA HIS A 344 1.71 12.14 30.67
C HIS A 344 1.50 12.86 29.34
N ALA A 345 1.75 14.17 29.30
CA ALA A 345 1.52 15.01 28.13
C ALA A 345 2.39 14.56 26.92
N ASP A 346 3.64 14.15 27.15
CA ASP A 346 4.52 13.68 26.06
C ASP A 346 4.08 12.33 25.50
N VAL A 347 3.56 11.42 26.33
CA VAL A 347 2.94 10.16 25.85
C VAL A 347 1.71 10.47 25.02
N ARG A 348 0.87 11.41 25.43
CA ARG A 348 -0.29 11.87 24.62
C ARG A 348 0.14 12.47 23.30
N ARG A 349 1.23 13.24 23.26
CA ARG A 349 1.79 13.77 22.01
C ARG A 349 2.16 12.65 21.06
N MET A 350 2.87 11.61 21.54
CA MET A 350 3.24 10.45 20.74
C MET A 350 2.04 9.65 20.25
N LEU A 351 1.02 9.46 21.09
CA LEU A 351 -0.21 8.77 20.71
C LEU A 351 -1.04 9.59 19.71
N LEU A 352 -1.11 10.92 19.85
CA LEU A 352 -1.78 11.79 18.87
C LEU A 352 -1.08 11.79 17.53
N ALA A 353 0.25 11.81 17.51
CA ALA A 353 1.02 11.68 16.27
C ALA A 353 0.71 10.35 15.56
N GLN A 354 0.76 9.23 16.30
CA GLN A 354 0.43 7.91 15.77
C GLN A 354 -1.01 7.87 15.21
N LYS A 355 -1.99 8.37 15.99
CA LYS A 355 -3.39 8.45 15.55
C LYS A 355 -3.53 9.27 14.28
N ALA A 356 -2.91 10.45 14.24
CA ALA A 356 -2.99 11.34 13.09
C ALA A 356 -2.36 10.74 11.83
N TYR A 357 -1.24 10.03 11.97
CA TYR A 357 -0.58 9.38 10.85
C TYR A 357 -1.34 8.13 10.38
N ALA A 358 -1.70 7.23 11.30
CA ALA A 358 -2.37 5.98 10.97
C ALA A 358 -3.76 6.20 10.37
N GLU A 359 -4.61 7.01 11.02
CA GLU A 359 -5.97 7.26 10.56
C GLU A 359 -6.03 8.13 9.31
N GLY A 360 -5.13 9.12 9.18
CA GLY A 360 -5.01 9.92 7.96
C GLY A 360 -4.56 9.08 6.76
N ALA A 361 -3.57 8.20 6.94
CA ALA A 361 -3.11 7.26 5.93
C ALA A 361 -4.20 6.28 5.51
N TRP A 362 -4.92 5.71 6.50
CA TRP A 362 -6.01 4.77 6.24
C TRP A 362 -7.14 5.41 5.44
N CYS A 363 -7.56 6.62 5.83
CA CYS A 363 -8.56 7.39 5.10
C CYS A 363 -8.15 7.64 3.64
N LEU A 364 -6.89 8.01 3.39
CA LEU A 364 -6.37 8.20 2.03
C LEU A 364 -6.40 6.92 1.19
N CYS A 365 -6.00 5.78 1.77
CA CYS A 365 -6.01 4.49 1.08
C CYS A 365 -7.45 4.04 0.74
N LEU A 366 -8.39 4.21 1.66
CA LEU A 366 -9.80 3.91 1.42
C LEU A 366 -10.44 4.86 0.41
N TYR A 367 -10.06 6.12 0.42
CA TYR A 367 -10.48 7.07 -0.62
C TYR A 367 -9.99 6.64 -2.01
N ALA A 368 -8.74 6.19 -2.12
CA ALA A 368 -8.25 5.64 -3.38
C ALA A 368 -9.01 4.37 -3.81
N SER A 369 -9.38 3.51 -2.86
CA SER A 369 -10.21 2.32 -3.13
C SER A 369 -11.61 2.70 -3.62
N GLN A 370 -12.24 3.71 -3.01
CA GLN A 370 -13.53 4.25 -3.48
C GLN A 370 -13.42 4.84 -4.89
N LEU A 371 -12.34 5.55 -5.20
CA LEU A 371 -12.11 6.05 -6.56
C LEU A 371 -11.96 4.92 -7.60
N ILE A 372 -11.43 3.74 -7.21
CA ILE A 372 -11.41 2.56 -8.09
C ILE A 372 -12.81 2.02 -8.29
N ASP A 373 -13.63 1.93 -7.23
CA ASP A 373 -15.04 1.54 -7.33
C ASP A 373 -15.82 2.49 -8.25
N ASP A 374 -15.61 3.80 -8.10
CA ASP A 374 -16.24 4.80 -8.95
C ASP A 374 -15.77 4.71 -10.41
N TRP A 375 -14.47 4.56 -10.63
CA TRP A 375 -13.93 4.38 -11.97
C TRP A 375 -14.52 3.17 -12.69
N LYS A 376 -14.65 2.05 -11.98
CA LYS A 376 -15.16 0.79 -12.56
C LYS A 376 -16.68 0.78 -12.72
N THR A 377 -17.44 1.39 -11.80
CA THR A 377 -18.89 1.14 -11.68
C THR A 377 -19.78 2.38 -11.63
N HIS A 378 -19.21 3.62 -11.69
CA HIS A 378 -20.06 4.82 -11.73
C HIS A 378 -20.97 4.80 -12.96
N PRO A 379 -22.30 5.07 -12.82
CA PRO A 379 -23.24 4.95 -13.92
C PRO A 379 -22.90 5.89 -15.09
N GLU A 380 -22.43 7.09 -14.80
CA GLU A 380 -22.09 8.10 -15.80
C GLU A 380 -20.63 7.99 -16.24
N SER A 381 -20.36 8.06 -17.56
CA SER A 381 -18.99 8.04 -18.12
C SER A 381 -18.11 9.16 -17.55
N GLN A 382 -18.68 10.36 -17.41
CA GLN A 382 -17.96 11.51 -16.86
C GLN A 382 -17.51 11.27 -15.42
N GLY A 383 -18.34 10.60 -14.59
CA GLY A 383 -17.97 10.21 -13.23
C GLY A 383 -16.82 9.21 -13.21
N ARG A 384 -16.84 8.21 -14.10
CA ARG A 384 -15.74 7.23 -14.26
C ARG A 384 -14.43 7.90 -14.67
N GLU A 385 -14.48 8.82 -15.63
CA GLU A 385 -13.30 9.55 -16.11
C GLU A 385 -12.71 10.47 -15.04
N ALA A 386 -13.56 11.17 -14.28
CA ALA A 386 -13.14 12.03 -13.19
C ALA A 386 -12.49 11.22 -12.05
N ALA A 387 -13.09 10.10 -11.65
CA ALA A 387 -12.54 9.21 -10.64
C ALA A 387 -11.16 8.64 -11.06
N PHE A 388 -11.04 8.19 -12.31
CA PHE A 388 -9.76 7.70 -12.84
C PHE A 388 -8.68 8.78 -12.87
N ALA A 389 -9.00 9.99 -13.31
CA ALA A 389 -8.04 11.09 -13.40
C ALA A 389 -7.50 11.46 -12.01
N LEU A 390 -8.35 11.51 -11.01
CA LEU A 390 -7.95 11.81 -9.63
C LEU A 390 -7.16 10.66 -9.00
N LEU A 391 -7.59 9.42 -9.19
CA LEU A 391 -6.88 8.21 -8.73
C LEU A 391 -5.46 8.14 -9.33
N ASP A 392 -5.36 8.29 -10.66
CA ASP A 392 -4.08 8.22 -11.38
C ASP A 392 -3.11 9.30 -10.86
N PHE A 393 -3.64 10.50 -10.60
CA PHE A 393 -2.85 11.59 -10.01
C PHE A 393 -2.40 11.29 -8.57
N LEU A 394 -3.29 10.78 -7.72
CA LEU A 394 -3.01 10.52 -6.30
C LEU A 394 -2.13 9.30 -6.05
N THR A 395 -2.02 8.36 -6.99
CA THR A 395 -1.33 7.07 -6.78
C THR A 395 0.08 7.19 -6.18
N PRO A 396 0.99 8.09 -6.61
CA PRO A 396 2.29 8.27 -5.97
C PRO A 396 2.19 8.70 -4.50
N ILE A 397 1.18 9.51 -4.16
CA ILE A 397 0.96 10.01 -2.80
C ILE A 397 0.36 8.90 -1.92
N VAL A 398 -0.65 8.17 -2.44
CA VAL A 398 -1.29 7.02 -1.78
C VAL A 398 -0.26 5.95 -1.41
N LYS A 399 0.69 5.67 -2.30
CA LYS A 399 1.79 4.74 -2.03
C LYS A 399 2.76 5.30 -0.99
N THR A 400 3.19 6.56 -1.15
CA THR A 400 4.40 7.03 -0.48
C THR A 400 4.12 7.59 0.90
N TRP A 401 3.07 8.40 1.07
CA TRP A 401 2.84 9.04 2.37
C TRP A 401 2.61 8.01 3.50
N PRO A 402 1.72 7.00 3.33
CA PRO A 402 1.58 5.93 4.33
C PRO A 402 2.87 5.14 4.55
N SER A 403 3.65 4.91 3.49
CA SER A 403 4.92 4.20 3.56
C SER A 403 5.99 4.93 4.38
N GLU A 404 5.99 6.27 4.37
CA GLU A 404 6.96 7.09 5.11
C GLU A 404 6.49 7.38 6.54
N TRP A 405 5.19 7.67 6.74
CA TRP A 405 4.64 8.03 8.05
C TRP A 405 4.20 6.83 8.87
N GLY A 406 3.90 5.70 8.25
CA GLY A 406 3.63 4.44 8.94
C GLY A 406 4.80 3.98 9.80
N PRO A 407 6.03 3.88 9.30
CA PRO A 407 7.21 3.58 10.11
C PRO A 407 7.45 4.60 11.23
N LYS A 408 7.18 5.90 11.00
CA LYS A 408 7.29 6.93 12.07
C LYS A 408 6.27 6.71 13.18
N ALA A 409 5.03 6.28 12.84
CA ALA A 409 4.04 5.88 13.83
C ALA A 409 4.49 4.65 14.63
N ASN A 410 5.05 3.64 13.96
CA ASN A 410 5.57 2.45 14.62
C ASN A 410 6.81 2.74 15.50
N ASP A 411 7.69 3.65 15.10
CA ASP A 411 8.80 4.14 15.94
C ASP A 411 8.29 4.77 17.25
N LEU A 412 7.25 5.62 17.14
CA LEU A 412 6.60 6.20 18.31
C LEU A 412 5.90 5.14 19.18
N ALA A 413 5.37 4.06 18.60
CA ALA A 413 4.81 2.96 19.38
C ALA A 413 5.88 2.26 20.22
N ILE A 414 7.07 2.02 19.65
CA ILE A 414 8.23 1.50 20.40
C ILE A 414 8.58 2.46 21.52
N GLN A 415 8.65 3.75 21.26
CA GLN A 415 9.00 4.78 22.24
C GLN A 415 8.00 4.85 23.40
N VAL A 416 6.68 4.71 23.14
CA VAL A 416 5.63 4.67 24.16
C VAL A 416 5.83 3.49 25.13
N LEU A 417 6.24 2.33 24.62
CA LEU A 417 6.52 1.15 25.45
C LEU A 417 7.87 1.26 26.19
N GLY A 418 8.76 2.16 25.78
CA GLY A 418 10.09 2.31 26.35
C GLY A 418 10.95 1.04 26.18
N GLY A 419 11.66 0.61 27.20
CA GLY A 419 12.50 -0.60 27.16
C GLY A 419 11.76 -1.87 26.74
N ALA A 420 10.48 -2.01 27.10
CA ALA A 420 9.63 -3.12 26.68
C ALA A 420 9.43 -3.14 25.16
N GLY A 421 9.27 -1.98 24.52
CA GLY A 421 9.13 -1.86 23.06
C GLY A 421 10.38 -2.23 22.27
N TYR A 422 11.54 -2.27 22.92
CA TYR A 422 12.82 -2.65 22.30
C TYR A 422 13.10 -4.16 22.38
N THR A 423 12.21 -4.91 23.03
CA THR A 423 12.34 -6.38 23.16
C THR A 423 11.37 -7.08 22.21
N ASN A 424 11.70 -8.29 21.80
CA ASN A 424 10.80 -9.11 20.98
C ASN A 424 9.65 -9.77 21.78
N GLU A 425 9.47 -9.40 23.05
CA GLU A 425 8.32 -9.80 23.87
C GLU A 425 7.04 -9.06 23.46
N HIS A 426 7.19 -7.85 22.88
CA HIS A 426 6.11 -7.02 22.37
C HIS A 426 6.23 -6.88 20.84
N PRO A 427 5.12 -6.92 20.09
CA PRO A 427 5.16 -6.96 18.62
C PRO A 427 5.45 -5.61 17.94
N VAL A 428 5.57 -4.52 18.70
CA VAL A 428 5.71 -3.17 18.10
C VAL A 428 7.01 -3.02 17.30
N GLU A 429 8.10 -3.70 17.70
CA GLU A 429 9.36 -3.69 16.95
C GLU A 429 9.22 -4.45 15.61
N LEU A 430 8.41 -5.52 15.58
CA LEU A 430 8.11 -6.27 14.35
C LEU A 430 7.31 -5.40 13.37
N PHE A 431 6.30 -4.68 13.84
CA PHE A 431 5.52 -3.76 12.99
C PHE A 431 6.41 -2.70 12.35
N TYR A 432 7.36 -2.14 13.09
CA TYR A 432 8.34 -1.20 12.55
C TYR A 432 9.23 -1.83 11.48
N ARG A 433 9.78 -3.04 11.73
CA ARG A 433 10.65 -3.74 10.79
C ARG A 433 9.91 -4.12 9.50
N ASP A 434 8.68 -4.59 9.61
CA ASP A 434 7.85 -4.95 8.47
C ASP A 434 7.48 -3.71 7.65
N ASN A 435 7.08 -2.63 8.31
CA ASN A 435 6.66 -1.39 7.66
C ASN A 435 7.83 -0.67 6.96
N ARG A 436 9.09 -0.91 7.41
CA ARG A 436 10.27 -0.23 6.83
C ARG A 436 10.56 -0.62 5.38
N LEU A 437 10.01 -1.73 4.90
CA LEU A 437 10.13 -2.12 3.50
C LEU A 437 9.31 -1.21 2.58
N ASN A 438 8.16 -0.71 3.04
CA ASN A 438 7.19 0.00 2.21
C ASN A 438 7.74 1.25 1.47
N PRO A 439 8.66 2.07 2.00
CA PRO A 439 9.30 3.16 1.24
C PRO A 439 10.23 2.68 0.11
N ILE A 440 10.64 1.41 0.12
CA ILE A 440 11.70 0.86 -0.75
C ILE A 440 11.11 0.17 -1.98
N HIS A 441 10.16 -0.75 -1.80
CA HIS A 441 9.63 -1.58 -2.89
C HIS A 441 8.50 -0.88 -3.68
N GLU A 442 8.11 -1.46 -4.80
CA GLU A 442 7.06 -0.94 -5.72
C GLU A 442 7.29 0.52 -6.16
N GLY A 443 8.54 0.84 -6.40
CA GLY A 443 9.04 2.19 -6.63
C GLY A 443 9.40 2.91 -5.33
N THR A 444 10.69 3.19 -5.17
CA THR A 444 11.18 3.96 -4.01
C THR A 444 10.50 5.32 -3.91
N THR A 445 10.56 5.95 -2.73
CA THR A 445 10.10 7.33 -2.53
C THR A 445 10.62 8.29 -3.60
N GLY A 446 11.91 8.16 -3.99
CA GLY A 446 12.50 8.96 -5.07
C GLY A 446 11.85 8.70 -6.43
N ILE A 447 11.55 7.43 -6.77
CA ILE A 447 10.84 7.10 -8.03
C ILE A 447 9.41 7.66 -8.02
N GLN A 448 8.70 7.57 -6.91
CA GLN A 448 7.34 8.12 -6.79
C GLN A 448 7.36 9.65 -6.88
N SER A 449 8.38 10.31 -6.35
CA SER A 449 8.50 11.77 -6.42
C SER A 449 8.80 12.27 -7.83
N LEU A 450 9.67 11.57 -8.57
CA LEU A 450 9.91 11.83 -9.99
C LEU A 450 8.64 11.57 -10.81
N ASP A 451 7.88 10.53 -10.49
CA ASP A 451 6.60 10.23 -11.15
C ASP A 451 5.56 11.34 -10.88
N LEU A 452 5.43 11.81 -9.64
CA LEU A 452 4.48 12.88 -9.29
C LEU A 452 4.83 14.18 -10.01
N LEU A 453 6.02 14.74 -9.75
CA LEU A 453 6.40 16.06 -10.24
C LEU A 453 6.67 16.07 -11.76
N GLY A 454 7.41 15.06 -12.26
CA GLY A 454 7.85 15.02 -13.66
C GLY A 454 6.78 14.53 -14.65
N ARG A 455 5.79 13.76 -14.18
CA ARG A 455 4.79 13.14 -15.07
C ARG A 455 3.35 13.47 -14.69
N LYS A 456 2.92 13.17 -13.44
CA LYS A 456 1.52 13.30 -13.04
C LYS A 456 1.04 14.75 -13.01
N VAL A 457 1.87 15.65 -12.49
CA VAL A 457 1.52 17.09 -12.44
C VAL A 457 1.33 17.68 -13.85
N PRO A 458 2.27 17.57 -14.80
CA PRO A 458 2.09 18.16 -16.12
C PRO A 458 1.14 17.38 -17.06
N GLN A 459 0.77 16.16 -16.71
CA GLN A 459 -0.02 15.26 -17.56
C GLN A 459 -1.36 15.88 -17.96
N ASN A 460 -1.74 15.73 -19.24
CA ASN A 460 -3.01 16.25 -19.80
C ASN A 460 -3.27 17.73 -19.46
N GLY A 461 -2.23 18.57 -19.54
CA GLY A 461 -2.35 19.99 -19.21
C GLY A 461 -2.70 20.24 -17.73
N MET A 462 -2.15 19.43 -16.82
CA MET A 462 -2.36 19.48 -15.37
C MET A 462 -3.79 19.13 -14.92
N ALA A 463 -4.53 18.32 -15.69
CA ALA A 463 -5.94 18.03 -15.39
C ALA A 463 -6.12 17.32 -14.03
N GLY A 464 -5.34 16.27 -13.74
CA GLY A 464 -5.41 15.56 -12.46
C GLY A 464 -5.02 16.43 -11.26
N TYR A 465 -3.98 17.25 -11.41
CA TYR A 465 -3.57 18.23 -10.41
C TYR A 465 -4.71 19.21 -10.10
N ARG A 466 -5.29 19.83 -11.14
CA ARG A 466 -6.39 20.81 -10.95
C ARG A 466 -7.61 20.18 -10.31
N ALA A 467 -7.99 18.96 -10.72
CA ALA A 467 -9.10 18.22 -10.10
C ALA A 467 -8.86 17.98 -8.61
N CYS A 468 -7.62 17.64 -8.22
CA CYS A 468 -7.25 17.45 -6.82
C CYS A 468 -7.35 18.76 -6.02
N ILE A 469 -6.83 19.87 -6.52
CA ILE A 469 -6.92 21.18 -5.86
C ILE A 469 -8.36 21.64 -5.73
N GLU A 470 -9.17 21.47 -6.79
CA GLU A 470 -10.60 21.83 -6.79
C GLU A 470 -11.39 21.03 -5.76
N ALA A 471 -11.14 19.72 -5.65
CA ALA A 471 -11.77 18.86 -4.64
C ALA A 471 -11.42 19.32 -3.21
N MET A 472 -10.15 19.66 -2.94
CA MET A 472 -9.73 20.22 -1.66
C MET A 472 -10.45 21.53 -1.33
N ARG A 473 -10.51 22.47 -2.28
CA ARG A 473 -11.18 23.76 -2.10
C ARG A 473 -12.69 23.62 -1.88
N SER A 474 -13.31 22.67 -2.58
CA SER A 474 -14.72 22.36 -2.40
C SER A 474 -15.02 21.90 -0.97
N ASP A 475 -14.22 21.00 -0.42
CA ASP A 475 -14.41 20.52 0.96
C ASP A 475 -14.06 21.60 2.00
N VAL A 476 -13.05 22.45 1.74
CA VAL A 476 -12.79 23.64 2.58
C VAL A 476 -14.01 24.56 2.63
N SER A 477 -14.64 24.84 1.48
CA SER A 477 -15.84 25.69 1.43
C SER A 477 -17.03 25.09 2.20
N LYS A 478 -17.20 23.75 2.20
CA LYS A 478 -18.24 23.09 3.01
C LYS A 478 -17.99 23.24 4.51
N ALA A 479 -16.73 23.37 4.93
CA ALA A 479 -16.34 23.52 6.33
C ALA A 479 -16.38 24.98 6.82
N GLU A 480 -16.51 25.95 5.90
CA GLU A 480 -16.62 27.36 6.27
C GLU A 480 -17.86 27.60 7.15
N GLY A 481 -17.68 28.33 8.24
CA GLY A 481 -18.77 28.61 9.20
C GLY A 481 -18.91 27.59 10.32
N CYS A 482 -18.26 26.42 10.27
CA CYS A 482 -18.22 25.47 11.38
C CYS A 482 -17.09 25.85 12.36
N GLU A 483 -17.44 26.22 13.60
CA GLU A 483 -16.48 26.70 14.62
C GLU A 483 -15.43 25.64 14.94
N ASP A 484 -15.81 24.38 15.05
CA ASP A 484 -14.92 23.26 15.38
C ASP A 484 -13.86 22.99 14.30
N LEU A 485 -14.07 23.44 13.06
CA LEU A 485 -13.21 23.19 11.91
C LEU A 485 -12.31 24.37 11.53
N GLN A 486 -12.49 25.56 12.14
CA GLN A 486 -11.81 26.80 11.74
C GLN A 486 -10.27 26.68 11.75
N THR A 487 -9.70 25.97 12.73
CA THR A 487 -8.25 25.76 12.79
C THR A 487 -7.74 24.98 11.56
N MET A 488 -8.46 23.91 11.16
CA MET A 488 -8.10 23.11 9.99
C MET A 488 -8.36 23.86 8.69
N VAL A 489 -9.50 24.53 8.56
CA VAL A 489 -9.84 25.35 7.39
C VAL A 489 -8.75 26.38 7.10
N ALA A 490 -8.33 27.13 8.11
CA ALA A 490 -7.25 28.13 7.97
C ALA A 490 -5.91 27.50 7.59
N ALA A 491 -5.53 26.41 8.28
CA ALA A 491 -4.26 25.74 8.04
C ALA A 491 -4.20 25.08 6.65
N LEU A 492 -5.27 24.41 6.25
CA LEU A 492 -5.34 23.73 4.94
C LEU A 492 -5.42 24.74 3.79
N THR A 493 -6.19 25.83 3.92
CA THR A 493 -6.24 26.90 2.90
C THR A 493 -4.85 27.48 2.65
N ASN A 494 -4.09 27.77 3.70
CA ASN A 494 -2.72 28.25 3.58
C ASN A 494 -1.81 27.21 2.92
N ALA A 495 -1.90 25.93 3.35
CA ALA A 495 -1.07 24.86 2.81
C ALA A 495 -1.38 24.58 1.32
N VAL A 496 -2.64 24.64 0.90
CA VAL A 496 -3.04 24.54 -0.52
C VAL A 496 -2.45 25.70 -1.32
N SER A 497 -2.52 26.94 -0.80
CA SER A 497 -1.95 28.11 -1.50
C SER A 497 -0.43 28.01 -1.64
N GLU A 498 0.28 27.54 -0.62
CA GLU A 498 1.72 27.28 -0.70
C GLU A 498 2.05 26.15 -1.71
N LEU A 499 1.24 25.09 -1.75
CA LEU A 499 1.39 24.01 -2.71
C LEU A 499 1.21 24.50 -4.15
N GLU A 500 0.19 25.35 -4.41
CA GLU A 500 -0.05 25.94 -5.73
C GLU A 500 1.12 26.84 -6.17
N ARG A 501 1.57 27.74 -5.29
CA ARG A 501 2.75 28.59 -5.53
C ARG A 501 3.97 27.75 -5.89
N THR A 502 4.22 26.71 -5.12
CA THR A 502 5.37 25.81 -5.31
C THR A 502 5.27 25.06 -6.63
N THR A 503 4.09 24.50 -6.93
CA THR A 503 3.86 23.78 -8.19
C THR A 503 4.07 24.67 -9.40
N GLU A 504 3.51 25.89 -9.40
CA GLU A 504 3.69 26.86 -10.48
C GLU A 504 5.16 27.23 -10.66
N THR A 505 5.88 27.47 -9.55
CA THR A 505 7.33 27.78 -9.59
C THR A 505 8.15 26.64 -10.19
N LEU A 506 7.90 25.39 -9.76
CA LEU A 506 8.65 24.23 -10.26
C LEU A 506 8.33 23.93 -11.73
N ILE A 507 7.06 23.98 -12.13
CA ILE A 507 6.66 23.77 -13.53
C ILE A 507 7.22 24.88 -14.44
N GLY A 508 7.19 26.16 -14.01
CA GLY A 508 7.87 27.26 -14.71
C GLY A 508 9.38 27.02 -14.82
N GLY A 509 10.00 26.57 -13.72
CA GLY A 509 11.42 26.24 -13.68
C GLY A 509 11.83 25.14 -14.66
N MET A 510 10.98 24.14 -14.94
CA MET A 510 11.26 23.09 -15.93
C MET A 510 11.43 23.64 -17.36
N LEU A 511 10.92 24.81 -17.65
CA LEU A 511 11.06 25.45 -18.97
C LEU A 511 12.32 26.35 -19.05
N GLU A 512 12.82 26.83 -17.93
CA GLU A 512 13.82 27.88 -17.86
C GLU A 512 15.17 27.44 -17.28
N LYS A 513 15.18 26.38 -16.49
CA LYS A 513 16.34 25.90 -15.73
C LYS A 513 16.78 24.50 -16.16
N ASP A 514 17.91 24.06 -15.64
CA ASP A 514 18.35 22.66 -15.70
C ASP A 514 17.30 21.75 -15.03
N ILE A 515 16.81 20.76 -15.77
CA ILE A 515 15.78 19.84 -15.30
C ILE A 515 16.26 19.04 -14.08
N ASP A 516 17.56 18.68 -14.01
CA ASP A 516 18.13 17.94 -12.90
C ASP A 516 18.11 18.76 -11.61
N LEU A 517 18.33 20.07 -11.71
CA LEU A 517 18.20 21.01 -10.57
C LEU A 517 16.75 21.11 -10.10
N VAL A 518 15.79 21.28 -11.02
CA VAL A 518 14.37 21.38 -10.66
C VAL A 518 13.88 20.10 -9.98
N MET A 519 14.35 18.95 -10.45
CA MET A 519 13.96 17.64 -9.93
C MET A 519 14.76 17.20 -8.69
N ALA A 520 15.85 17.88 -8.33
CA ALA A 520 16.76 17.49 -7.26
C ALA A 520 16.04 17.25 -5.91
N ASN A 521 15.04 18.09 -5.62
CA ASN A 521 14.29 18.04 -4.37
C ASN A 521 12.84 17.51 -4.56
N SER A 522 12.58 16.74 -5.61
CA SER A 522 11.25 16.18 -5.91
C SER A 522 10.66 15.34 -4.76
N ALA A 523 11.50 14.65 -3.99
CA ALA A 523 11.06 13.91 -2.79
C ALA A 523 10.43 14.86 -1.74
N ARG A 524 10.98 16.06 -1.57
CA ARG A 524 10.42 17.08 -0.69
C ARG A 524 9.10 17.64 -1.22
N TYR A 525 8.95 17.76 -2.55
CA TYR A 525 7.68 18.14 -3.18
C TYR A 525 6.60 17.08 -2.94
N LEU A 526 6.92 15.79 -3.08
CA LEU A 526 6.00 14.70 -2.77
C LEU A 526 5.59 14.71 -1.28
N GLU A 527 6.51 14.99 -0.38
CA GLU A 527 6.25 15.11 1.06
C GLU A 527 5.30 16.28 1.35
N LEU A 528 5.56 17.46 0.77
CA LEU A 528 4.70 18.63 0.86
C LEU A 528 3.28 18.32 0.36
N PHE A 529 3.17 17.78 -0.86
CA PHE A 529 1.87 17.43 -1.43
C PHE A 529 1.12 16.41 -0.57
N GLY A 530 1.81 15.36 -0.15
CA GLY A 530 1.24 14.33 0.72
C GLY A 530 0.69 14.88 2.03
N HIS A 531 1.40 15.82 2.68
CA HIS A 531 0.90 16.47 3.89
C HIS A 531 -0.38 17.27 3.66
N VAL A 532 -0.45 17.99 2.54
CA VAL A 532 -1.67 18.74 2.17
C VAL A 532 -2.83 17.78 1.92
N VAL A 533 -2.59 16.66 1.21
CA VAL A 533 -3.62 15.63 0.98
C VAL A 533 -4.10 15.00 2.29
N ILE A 534 -3.20 14.69 3.21
CA ILE A 534 -3.63 14.15 4.52
C ILE A 534 -4.39 15.19 5.36
N GLY A 535 -3.98 16.46 5.28
CA GLY A 535 -4.76 17.56 5.88
C GLY A 535 -6.19 17.61 5.32
N TRP A 536 -6.34 17.41 4.01
CA TRP A 536 -7.65 17.29 3.37
C TRP A 536 -8.43 16.06 3.87
N MET A 537 -7.78 14.89 3.98
CA MET A 537 -8.44 13.69 4.55
C MET A 537 -8.89 13.91 6.00
N TRP A 538 -8.13 14.65 6.78
CA TRP A 538 -8.53 15.03 8.13
C TRP A 538 -9.69 16.03 8.16
N LEU A 539 -9.74 16.99 7.24
CA LEU A 539 -10.89 17.90 7.10
C LEU A 539 -12.17 17.12 6.79
N ARG A 540 -12.12 16.14 5.88
CA ARG A 540 -13.27 15.28 5.55
C ARG A 540 -13.77 14.49 6.77
N GLN A 541 -12.85 13.89 7.54
CA GLN A 541 -13.21 13.22 8.79
C GLN A 541 -13.79 14.21 9.82
N GLY A 542 -13.23 15.41 9.87
CA GLY A 542 -13.71 16.49 10.76
C GLY A 542 -15.13 16.96 10.45
N LEU A 543 -15.48 17.06 9.16
CA LEU A 543 -16.85 17.41 8.73
C LEU A 543 -17.88 16.44 9.29
N VAL A 544 -17.67 15.14 9.11
CA VAL A 544 -18.57 14.09 9.64
C VAL A 544 -18.62 14.13 11.16
N ALA A 545 -17.45 14.28 11.82
CA ALA A 545 -17.41 14.30 13.29
C ALA A 545 -18.11 15.54 13.89
N ALA A 546 -17.97 16.71 13.25
CA ALA A 546 -18.63 17.93 13.70
C ALA A 546 -20.16 17.84 13.52
N GLU A 547 -20.63 17.30 12.40
CA GLU A 547 -22.05 17.07 12.13
C GLU A 547 -22.68 16.14 13.18
N ALA A 548 -22.06 14.97 13.43
CA ALA A 548 -22.53 14.03 14.43
C ALA A 548 -22.62 14.63 15.85
N LEU A 549 -21.63 15.47 16.22
CA LEU A 549 -21.66 16.16 17.52
C LEU A 549 -22.76 17.24 17.57
N ALA A 550 -23.01 17.96 16.47
CA ALA A 550 -24.08 18.94 16.35
C ALA A 550 -25.49 18.28 16.47
N ASP A 551 -25.63 17.05 15.95
CA ASP A 551 -26.85 16.24 16.09
C ASP A 551 -27.04 15.68 17.50
N GLY A 552 -26.13 15.94 18.42
CA GLY A 552 -26.31 15.68 19.85
C GLY A 552 -25.96 14.27 20.30
N VAL A 553 -25.07 13.57 19.59
CA VAL A 553 -24.50 12.28 20.00
C VAL A 553 -23.86 12.40 21.39
N LYS A 554 -23.97 11.36 22.23
CA LYS A 554 -23.54 11.37 23.64
C LYS A 554 -22.68 10.15 24.01
N GLY A 555 -22.02 10.23 25.19
CA GLY A 555 -21.24 9.14 25.74
C GLY A 555 -20.01 8.80 24.90
N ASN A 556 -19.68 7.52 24.80
CA ASN A 556 -18.49 7.03 24.10
C ASN A 556 -18.47 7.43 22.61
N GLU A 557 -19.64 7.51 21.97
CA GLU A 557 -19.72 7.96 20.57
C GLU A 557 -19.33 9.44 20.46
N ALA A 558 -19.77 10.31 21.34
CA ALA A 558 -19.33 11.70 21.34
C ALA A 558 -17.82 11.82 21.61
N ASP A 559 -17.25 10.96 22.45
CA ASP A 559 -15.82 10.94 22.72
C ASP A 559 -15.03 10.45 21.50
N PHE A 560 -15.57 9.52 20.72
CA PHE A 560 -14.98 9.10 19.44
C PHE A 560 -14.86 10.27 18.46
N TYR A 561 -15.93 11.02 18.23
CA TYR A 561 -15.92 12.18 17.32
C TYR A 561 -15.03 13.33 17.84
N ARG A 562 -15.06 13.61 19.16
CA ARG A 562 -14.11 14.55 19.77
C ARG A 562 -12.66 14.13 19.55
N GLY A 563 -12.37 12.82 19.61
CA GLY A 563 -11.08 12.25 19.30
C GLY A 563 -10.64 12.50 17.84
N LYS A 564 -11.58 12.41 16.88
CA LYS A 564 -11.34 12.76 15.47
C LYS A 564 -11.01 14.25 15.33
N LEU A 565 -11.82 15.14 15.90
CA LEU A 565 -11.57 16.59 15.87
C LEU A 565 -10.23 16.97 16.54
N GLN A 566 -9.87 16.33 17.64
CA GLN A 566 -8.61 16.61 18.33
C GLN A 566 -7.40 16.15 17.51
N ALA A 567 -7.47 15.00 16.85
CA ALA A 567 -6.40 14.53 15.96
C ALA A 567 -6.27 15.42 14.71
N MET A 568 -7.39 15.83 14.13
CA MET A 568 -7.44 16.82 13.05
C MET A 568 -6.76 18.14 13.46
N ASN A 569 -7.14 18.69 14.63
CA ASN A 569 -6.55 19.93 15.17
C ASN A 569 -5.05 19.78 15.46
N TRP A 570 -4.61 18.61 15.93
CA TRP A 570 -3.21 18.32 16.12
C TRP A 570 -2.47 18.36 14.77
N PHE A 571 -2.97 17.71 13.74
CA PHE A 571 -2.38 17.69 12.39
C PHE A 571 -2.30 19.11 11.81
N ALA A 572 -3.36 19.90 11.97
CA ALA A 572 -3.42 21.29 11.51
C ALA A 572 -2.35 22.19 12.16
N ARG A 573 -2.03 21.94 13.43
CA ARG A 573 -1.11 22.78 14.21
C ARG A 573 0.33 22.29 14.21
N TRP A 574 0.57 20.98 14.06
CA TRP A 574 1.90 20.38 14.21
C TRP A 574 2.52 19.96 12.87
N GLU A 575 1.70 19.53 11.93
CA GLU A 575 2.17 18.97 10.66
C GLU A 575 2.02 19.95 9.49
N LEU A 576 0.83 20.50 9.25
CA LEU A 576 0.63 21.41 8.11
C LEU A 576 1.55 22.64 8.10
N PRO A 577 1.95 23.27 9.23
CA PRO A 577 2.89 24.40 9.18
C PRO A 577 4.27 24.06 8.62
N GLN A 578 4.68 22.79 8.61
CA GLN A 578 5.96 22.34 8.03
C GLN A 578 5.98 22.53 6.50
N THR A 579 4.82 22.48 5.85
CA THR A 579 4.68 22.63 4.40
C THR A 579 5.25 23.94 3.89
N ARG A 580 5.16 25.02 4.67
CA ARG A 580 5.72 26.32 4.32
C ARG A 580 7.24 26.29 4.18
N VAL A 581 7.95 25.66 5.14
CA VAL A 581 9.41 25.56 5.10
C VAL A 581 9.86 24.75 3.88
N TRP A 582 9.13 23.68 3.56
CA TRP A 582 9.42 22.88 2.37
C TRP A 582 9.12 23.64 1.08
N ALA A 583 8.03 24.40 1.04
CA ALA A 583 7.66 25.23 -0.09
C ALA A 583 8.73 26.30 -0.37
N ASP A 584 9.24 26.96 0.65
CA ASP A 584 10.28 27.99 0.50
C ASP A 584 11.57 27.37 -0.07
N LEU A 585 12.05 26.23 0.47
CA LEU A 585 13.22 25.51 -0.04
C LEU A 585 13.04 25.13 -1.53
N LEU A 586 11.86 24.64 -1.90
CA LEU A 586 11.54 24.21 -3.27
C LEU A 586 11.47 25.40 -4.23
N CYS A 587 10.85 26.51 -3.81
CA CYS A 587 10.73 27.72 -4.64
C CYS A 587 12.07 28.43 -4.84
N ASP A 588 12.98 28.32 -3.90
CA ASP A 588 14.34 28.84 -4.01
C ASP A 588 15.23 27.98 -4.93
N PHE A 589 14.74 26.83 -5.40
CA PHE A 589 15.52 25.84 -6.15
C PHE A 589 16.83 25.49 -5.43
N ASP A 590 16.74 25.17 -4.12
CA ASP A 590 17.92 24.82 -3.33
C ASP A 590 18.76 23.75 -4.05
N ASP A 591 20.02 24.10 -4.30
CA ASP A 591 20.95 23.30 -5.10
C ASP A 591 21.97 22.52 -4.25
N THR A 592 21.82 22.53 -2.93
CA THR A 592 22.77 21.89 -2.01
C THR A 592 22.97 20.43 -2.30
N THR A 593 21.87 19.68 -2.54
CA THR A 593 21.95 18.26 -2.87
C THR A 593 22.44 18.02 -4.29
N TRP A 594 22.07 18.87 -5.24
CA TRP A 594 22.47 18.76 -6.65
C TRP A 594 23.96 19.06 -6.86
N ARG A 595 24.52 20.03 -6.11
CA ARG A 595 25.94 20.40 -6.19
C ARG A 595 26.88 19.49 -5.40
N MET A 596 26.35 18.60 -4.54
CA MET A 596 27.17 17.73 -3.72
C MET A 596 27.96 16.74 -4.58
N GLU A 597 29.27 16.76 -4.47
CA GLU A 597 30.16 15.87 -5.22
C GLU A 597 30.53 14.63 -4.39
N ALA A 598 30.73 13.49 -5.08
CA ALA A 598 31.07 12.22 -4.43
C ALA A 598 32.34 12.28 -3.56
N GLY A 599 33.28 13.15 -3.89
CA GLY A 599 34.50 13.33 -3.13
C GLY A 599 34.36 14.18 -1.86
N TRP A 600 33.18 14.75 -1.61
CA TRP A 600 32.89 15.59 -0.43
C TRP A 600 32.17 14.82 0.69
N PHE A 601 31.74 13.56 0.48
CA PHE A 601 31.18 12.68 1.51
C PHE A 601 32.28 12.06 2.44
#